data_4df5c2904a0380cd2773d6bc610805c4
#
_entry.id   4df5c2904a0380cd2773d6bc610805c4
#
_cell.length_a   1.000
_cell.length_b   1.000
_cell.length_c   1.000
_cell.angle_alpha   90.00
_cell.angle_beta   90.00
_cell.angle_gamma   90.00
#
_symmetry.space_group_name_H-M   'P 1'
#
loop_
_entity.id
_entity.type
_entity.pdbx_description
1 polymer ?
#
loop_
_entity_poly.entity_id
_entity_poly.type
_entity_poly.pdbx_seq_one_letter_code
_entity_poly.pdbx_strand_id
1 'polypeptide(L)'
;MSLADRTTFKRRLDDLGVTVTEGPRSACAELVDEAAGEPAVGVARAAAELPDRVETEPTTADLREAHTGVTAAELGVAAYGSVAIEADRAGTEPVSLFVDRHVVVLREADLVPDMPDAFEWLGPRARDESSDVVFATGPSATADMGGLVHGAHGPKEVHVVLLRDEEADGDAAGESGADGDAAGE
;
A
#
# COMPACT_ATOMS: atom_id res chain seq x y z
N MET A 1 -6.79 2.89 -14.82
CA MET A 1 -6.27 3.95 -13.92
C MET A 1 -5.46 4.97 -14.71
N SER A 2 -5.44 6.25 -14.30
CA SER A 2 -4.73 7.33 -14.97
C SER A 2 -3.39 7.64 -14.28
N LEU A 3 -2.35 8.00 -15.06
CA LEU A 3 -1.09 8.55 -14.53
C LEU A 3 -1.34 9.78 -13.63
N ALA A 4 -2.42 10.53 -13.89
CA ALA A 4 -2.83 11.67 -13.09
C ALA A 4 -3.26 11.28 -11.67
N ASP A 5 -3.91 10.12 -11.50
CA ASP A 5 -4.37 9.63 -10.20
C ASP A 5 -3.17 9.24 -9.32
N ARG A 6 -2.18 8.54 -9.88
CA ARG A 6 -0.93 8.21 -9.19
C ARG A 6 -0.18 9.47 -8.72
N THR A 7 -0.03 10.44 -9.62
CA THR A 7 0.65 11.71 -9.29
C THR A 7 -0.08 12.46 -8.19
N THR A 8 -1.43 12.48 -8.24
CA THR A 8 -2.26 13.12 -7.22
C THR A 8 -2.13 12.40 -5.88
N PHE A 9 -2.18 11.07 -5.88
CA PHE A 9 -2.02 10.25 -4.67
C PHE A 9 -0.69 10.53 -3.98
N LYS A 10 0.43 10.45 -4.70
CA LYS A 10 1.77 10.72 -4.16
C LYS A 10 1.90 12.11 -3.56
N ARG A 11 1.38 13.12 -4.24
CA ARG A 11 1.38 14.50 -3.73
C ARG A 11 0.58 14.60 -2.41
N ARG A 12 -0.57 13.92 -2.33
CA ARG A 12 -1.37 13.90 -1.10
C ARG A 12 -0.67 13.18 0.04
N LEU A 13 0.02 12.09 -0.24
CA LEU A 13 0.83 11.40 0.74
C LEU A 13 1.97 12.28 1.27
N ASP A 14 2.65 13.03 0.38
CA ASP A 14 3.68 14.00 0.75
C ASP A 14 3.13 15.13 1.63
N ASP A 15 1.97 15.71 1.26
CA ASP A 15 1.25 16.72 2.06
C ASP A 15 0.92 16.21 3.49
N LEU A 16 0.72 14.89 3.65
CA LEU A 16 0.42 14.22 4.92
C LEU A 16 1.68 13.76 5.69
N GLY A 17 2.87 13.96 5.15
CA GLY A 17 4.13 13.48 5.72
C GLY A 17 4.33 11.97 5.60
N VAL A 18 3.62 11.32 4.68
CA VAL A 18 3.74 9.89 4.39
C VAL A 18 4.85 9.65 3.37
N THR A 19 5.78 8.77 3.68
CA THR A 19 6.83 8.36 2.75
C THR A 19 6.32 7.32 1.75
N VAL A 20 6.86 7.32 0.54
CA VAL A 20 6.44 6.42 -0.54
C VAL A 20 7.65 5.80 -1.22
N THR A 21 7.64 4.49 -1.41
CA THR A 21 8.50 3.78 -2.36
C THR A 21 7.66 3.16 -3.46
N GLU A 22 8.25 3.02 -4.65
CA GLU A 22 7.57 2.47 -5.82
C GLU A 22 8.43 1.40 -6.46
N GLY A 23 7.83 0.33 -6.91
CA GLY A 23 8.52 -0.71 -7.66
C GLY A 23 7.56 -1.69 -8.34
N PRO A 24 8.09 -2.63 -9.12
CA PRO A 24 7.29 -3.71 -9.70
C PRO A 24 6.79 -4.66 -8.60
N ARG A 25 5.75 -5.41 -8.88
CA ARG A 25 5.20 -6.40 -7.93
C ARG A 25 6.23 -7.44 -7.49
N SER A 26 7.13 -7.82 -8.38
CA SER A 26 8.22 -8.77 -8.10
C SER A 26 9.22 -8.26 -7.06
N ALA A 27 9.32 -6.95 -6.83
CA ALA A 27 10.18 -6.35 -5.82
C ALA A 27 9.45 -6.10 -4.47
N CYS A 28 8.23 -6.59 -4.28
CA CYS A 28 7.41 -6.30 -3.10
C CYS A 28 8.15 -6.60 -1.79
N ALA A 29 8.70 -7.80 -1.64
CA ALA A 29 9.41 -8.21 -0.42
C ALA A 29 10.64 -7.32 -0.14
N GLU A 30 11.41 -6.95 -1.16
CA GLU A 30 12.57 -6.06 -1.04
C GLU A 30 12.16 -4.64 -0.60
N LEU A 31 11.13 -4.08 -1.23
CA LEU A 31 10.61 -2.75 -0.88
C LEU A 31 10.04 -2.70 0.53
N VAL A 32 9.36 -3.75 0.96
CA VAL A 32 8.87 -3.90 2.34
C VAL A 32 10.04 -4.02 3.30
N ASP A 33 11.07 -4.80 2.94
CA ASP A 33 12.28 -4.98 3.75
C ASP A 33 13.01 -3.65 3.99
N GLU A 34 13.15 -2.82 2.98
CA GLU A 34 13.73 -1.48 3.10
C GLU A 34 12.88 -0.53 3.95
N ALA A 35 11.55 -0.65 3.88
CA ALA A 35 10.63 0.27 4.56
C ALA A 35 10.40 -0.10 6.04
N ALA A 36 10.46 -1.38 6.40
CA ALA A 36 10.12 -1.86 7.73
C ALA A 36 11.30 -1.75 8.72
N GLY A 37 11.04 -1.17 9.88
CA GLY A 37 11.93 -1.26 11.07
C GLY A 37 11.61 -2.49 11.91
N GLU A 38 12.52 -2.93 12.75
CA GLU A 38 12.35 -4.10 13.61
C GLU A 38 11.99 -3.74 15.06
N PRO A 39 11.24 -4.62 15.76
CA PRO A 39 10.58 -5.83 15.28
C PRO A 39 9.41 -5.53 14.35
N ALA A 40 9.17 -6.39 13.36
CA ALA A 40 8.12 -6.22 12.38
C ALA A 40 7.12 -7.40 12.39
N VAL A 41 5.85 -7.06 12.37
CA VAL A 41 4.73 -8.01 12.20
C VAL A 41 3.96 -7.66 10.94
N GLY A 42 3.27 -8.61 10.34
CA GLY A 42 2.51 -8.33 9.14
C GLY A 42 1.42 -9.36 8.88
N VAL A 43 0.51 -9.01 8.00
CA VAL A 43 -0.51 -9.91 7.49
C VAL A 43 -0.25 -10.14 6.01
N ALA A 44 0.19 -11.37 5.67
CA ALA A 44 0.37 -11.76 4.29
C ALA A 44 -0.98 -11.89 3.60
N ARG A 45 -1.18 -11.12 2.55
CA ARG A 45 -2.32 -11.25 1.64
C ARG A 45 -1.80 -11.45 0.21
N ALA A 46 -2.65 -11.93 -0.67
CA ALA A 46 -2.30 -12.23 -2.06
C ALA A 46 -1.64 -11.07 -2.84
N ALA A 47 -1.76 -9.84 -2.34
CA ALA A 47 -1.16 -8.65 -2.93
C ALA A 47 0.24 -8.34 -2.41
N ALA A 48 0.67 -8.92 -1.27
CA ALA A 48 1.92 -8.58 -0.60
C ALA A 48 2.71 -9.85 -0.26
N GLU A 49 3.82 -10.04 -0.92
CA GLU A 49 4.85 -10.99 -0.50
C GLU A 49 5.72 -10.29 0.56
N LEU A 50 5.74 -10.86 1.77
CA LEU A 50 6.45 -10.28 2.89
C LEU A 50 7.83 -10.92 3.05
N PRO A 51 8.86 -10.16 3.48
CA PRO A 51 10.19 -10.72 3.76
C PRO A 51 10.15 -11.64 4.99
N ASP A 52 11.03 -12.64 5.03
CA ASP A 52 11.10 -13.68 6.07
C ASP A 52 11.22 -13.14 7.52
N ARG A 53 11.74 -11.92 7.69
CA ARG A 53 11.90 -11.29 9.01
C ARG A 53 10.61 -10.66 9.56
N VAL A 54 9.56 -10.58 8.76
CA VAL A 54 8.25 -10.10 9.20
C VAL A 54 7.46 -11.28 9.76
N GLU A 55 7.10 -11.24 11.05
CA GLU A 55 6.24 -12.26 11.66
C GLU A 55 4.83 -12.17 11.10
N THR A 56 4.37 -13.23 10.43
CA THR A 56 3.10 -13.22 9.68
C THR A 56 1.91 -13.84 10.41
N GLU A 57 2.17 -14.51 11.54
CA GLU A 57 1.13 -15.04 12.44
C GLU A 57 1.30 -14.47 13.85
N PRO A 58 1.29 -13.11 14.00
CA PRO A 58 1.69 -12.48 15.24
C PRO A 58 0.74 -12.81 16.38
N THR A 59 1.33 -13.16 17.52
CA THR A 59 0.58 -13.23 18.78
C THR A 59 0.31 -11.84 19.34
N THR A 60 -0.54 -11.75 20.37
CA THR A 60 -0.75 -10.47 21.08
C THR A 60 0.53 -9.93 21.71
N ALA A 61 1.48 -10.79 22.07
CA ALA A 61 2.78 -10.38 22.61
C ALA A 61 3.65 -9.76 21.51
N ASP A 62 3.76 -10.41 20.37
CA ASP A 62 4.50 -9.90 19.21
C ASP A 62 3.98 -8.54 18.76
N LEU A 63 2.65 -8.37 18.71
CA LEU A 63 2.02 -7.11 18.34
C LEU A 63 2.32 -5.97 19.33
N ARG A 64 2.49 -6.27 20.62
CA ARG A 64 2.86 -5.26 21.64
C ARG A 64 4.31 -4.83 21.57
N GLU A 65 5.19 -5.70 21.09
CA GLU A 65 6.62 -5.46 20.96
C GLU A 65 6.97 -4.91 19.57
N ALA A 66 6.06 -5.05 18.59
CA ALA A 66 6.29 -4.64 17.23
C ALA A 66 6.47 -3.11 17.11
N HIS A 67 7.53 -2.73 16.42
CA HIS A 67 7.73 -1.37 15.95
C HIS A 67 6.98 -1.11 14.64
N THR A 68 7.01 -2.08 13.73
CA THR A 68 6.40 -1.95 12.40
C THR A 68 5.31 -2.98 12.19
N GLY A 69 4.18 -2.52 11.66
CA GLY A 69 3.11 -3.35 11.11
C GLY A 69 3.06 -3.24 9.60
N VAL A 70 2.98 -4.38 8.91
CA VAL A 70 2.87 -4.42 7.44
C VAL A 70 1.52 -4.99 7.05
N THR A 71 0.75 -4.23 6.25
CA THR A 71 -0.54 -4.70 5.74
C THR A 71 -0.70 -4.38 4.25
N ALA A 72 -1.58 -5.10 3.58
CA ALA A 72 -2.03 -4.72 2.25
C ALA A 72 -3.28 -3.83 2.34
N ALA A 73 -3.36 -2.82 1.48
CA ALA A 73 -4.58 -2.07 1.27
C ALA A 73 -5.34 -2.62 0.05
N GLU A 74 -6.66 -2.65 0.17
CA GLU A 74 -7.55 -3.12 -0.90
C GLU A 74 -7.87 -2.02 -1.92
N LEU A 75 -7.72 -0.75 -1.50
CA LEU A 75 -8.01 0.42 -2.33
C LEU A 75 -7.18 1.62 -1.88
N GLY A 76 -6.80 2.49 -2.82
CA GLY A 76 -6.26 3.81 -2.55
C GLY A 76 -7.13 4.89 -3.15
N VAL A 77 -7.34 6.02 -2.45
CA VAL A 77 -8.14 7.16 -2.92
C VAL A 77 -7.22 8.33 -3.22
N ALA A 78 -7.00 8.60 -4.50
CA ALA A 78 -5.97 9.53 -4.97
C ALA A 78 -6.18 10.97 -4.46
N ALA A 79 -7.42 11.46 -4.49
CA ALA A 79 -7.73 12.83 -4.07
C ALA A 79 -7.42 13.12 -2.59
N TYR A 80 -7.35 12.08 -1.76
CA TYR A 80 -7.19 12.21 -0.30
C TYR A 80 -5.87 11.65 0.24
N GLY A 81 -5.17 10.81 -0.51
CA GLY A 81 -4.04 10.04 0.03
C GLY A 81 -4.49 9.01 1.06
N SER A 82 -5.75 8.56 0.96
CA SER A 82 -6.31 7.57 1.87
C SER A 82 -6.15 6.17 1.31
N VAL A 83 -6.04 5.19 2.20
CA VAL A 83 -6.05 3.77 1.87
C VAL A 83 -7.19 3.06 2.60
N ALA A 84 -7.81 2.09 1.95
CA ALA A 84 -8.83 1.24 2.56
C ALA A 84 -8.20 -0.09 2.99
N ILE A 85 -8.33 -0.40 4.27
CA ILE A 85 -7.83 -1.63 4.90
C ILE A 85 -9.04 -2.43 5.34
N GLU A 86 -9.18 -3.64 4.85
CA GLU A 86 -10.24 -4.54 5.25
C GLU A 86 -9.80 -5.33 6.48
N ALA A 87 -10.61 -5.25 7.54
CA ALA A 87 -10.40 -6.04 8.74
C ALA A 87 -10.65 -7.52 8.44
N ASP A 88 -9.81 -8.37 9.00
CA ASP A 88 -9.92 -9.81 8.82
C ASP A 88 -9.54 -10.58 10.10
N ARG A 89 -9.71 -11.89 10.05
CA ARG A 89 -9.37 -12.77 11.18
C ARG A 89 -7.87 -12.95 11.38
N ALA A 90 -7.05 -12.58 10.39
CA ALA A 90 -5.59 -12.61 10.50
C ALA A 90 -5.04 -11.43 11.29
N GLY A 91 -5.89 -10.44 11.61
CA GLY A 91 -5.50 -9.31 12.44
C GLY A 91 -4.98 -8.10 11.67
N THR A 92 -5.42 -7.91 10.43
CA THR A 92 -5.02 -6.78 9.59
C THR A 92 -5.29 -5.43 10.28
N GLU A 93 -6.46 -5.25 10.89
CA GLU A 93 -6.81 -4.02 11.60
C GLU A 93 -5.86 -3.76 12.79
N PRO A 94 -5.69 -4.64 13.79
CA PRO A 94 -4.77 -4.39 14.89
C PRO A 94 -3.31 -4.22 14.44
N VAL A 95 -2.83 -4.92 13.43
CA VAL A 95 -1.49 -4.72 12.86
C VAL A 95 -1.34 -3.31 12.30
N SER A 96 -2.37 -2.73 11.70
CA SER A 96 -2.34 -1.37 11.17
C SER A 96 -2.41 -0.27 12.23
N LEU A 97 -2.97 -0.56 13.41
CA LEU A 97 -3.32 0.46 14.41
C LEU A 97 -2.42 0.49 15.65
N PHE A 98 -1.82 -0.64 16.06
CA PHE A 98 -1.11 -0.75 17.35
C PHE A 98 0.41 -0.60 17.26
N VAL A 99 0.94 -0.35 16.08
CA VAL A 99 2.38 -0.19 15.82
C VAL A 99 2.79 1.29 15.78
N ASP A 100 4.07 1.56 15.98
CA ASP A 100 4.61 2.92 15.82
C ASP A 100 4.70 3.32 14.35
N ARG A 101 5.07 2.38 13.48
CA ARG A 101 5.20 2.57 12.03
C ARG A 101 4.31 1.60 11.27
N HIS A 102 3.50 2.10 10.36
CA HIS A 102 2.66 1.30 9.48
C HIS A 102 3.19 1.34 8.05
N VAL A 103 3.56 0.19 7.51
CA VAL A 103 3.92 0.00 6.10
C VAL A 103 2.72 -0.58 5.35
N VAL A 104 2.20 0.18 4.40
CA VAL A 104 1.03 -0.19 3.61
C VAL A 104 1.45 -0.58 2.21
N VAL A 105 1.17 -1.81 1.81
CA VAL A 105 1.38 -2.26 0.44
C VAL A 105 0.11 -2.01 -0.36
N LEU A 106 0.21 -1.24 -1.43
CA LEU A 106 -0.90 -0.90 -2.32
C LEU A 106 -0.52 -1.16 -3.77
N ARG A 107 -1.40 -1.79 -4.53
CA ARG A 107 -1.19 -1.90 -5.98
C ARG A 107 -1.67 -0.62 -6.66
N GLU A 108 -0.91 -0.18 -7.64
CA GLU A 108 -1.30 0.97 -8.46
C GLU A 108 -2.66 0.77 -9.15
N ALA A 109 -2.96 -0.47 -9.56
CA ALA A 109 -4.23 -0.82 -10.19
C ALA A 109 -5.46 -0.62 -9.27
N ASP A 110 -5.27 -0.59 -7.96
CA ASP A 110 -6.34 -0.42 -6.96
C ASP A 110 -6.52 1.05 -6.53
N LEU A 111 -5.86 1.99 -7.22
CA LEU A 111 -6.11 3.41 -7.02
C LEU A 111 -7.40 3.85 -7.71
N VAL A 112 -8.25 4.58 -6.99
CA VAL A 112 -9.42 5.28 -7.55
C VAL A 112 -9.22 6.79 -7.43
N PRO A 113 -9.83 7.60 -8.32
CA PRO A 113 -9.66 9.04 -8.34
C PRO A 113 -10.11 9.73 -7.05
N ASP A 114 -11.32 9.41 -6.59
CA ASP A 114 -11.96 10.13 -5.48
C ASP A 114 -12.89 9.24 -4.62
N MET A 115 -13.56 9.84 -3.66
CA MET A 115 -14.41 9.16 -2.70
C MET A 115 -15.70 8.57 -3.29
N PRO A 116 -16.39 9.17 -4.29
CA PRO A 116 -17.49 8.52 -5.00
C PRO A 116 -17.12 7.14 -5.54
N ASP A 117 -15.97 7.01 -6.22
CA ASP A 117 -15.50 5.71 -6.73
C ASP A 117 -15.20 4.72 -5.59
N ALA A 118 -14.62 5.23 -4.49
CA ALA A 118 -14.39 4.41 -3.29
C ALA A 118 -15.69 3.90 -2.67
N PHE A 119 -16.76 4.70 -2.69
CA PHE A 119 -18.07 4.26 -2.21
C PHE A 119 -18.74 3.27 -3.18
N GLU A 120 -18.51 3.38 -4.48
CA GLU A 120 -18.96 2.36 -5.44
C GLU A 120 -18.28 1.00 -5.15
N TRP A 121 -16.98 1.02 -4.85
CA TRP A 121 -16.23 -0.16 -4.43
C TRP A 121 -16.72 -0.73 -3.08
N LEU A 122 -16.99 0.15 -2.10
CA LEU A 122 -17.42 -0.24 -0.75
C LEU A 122 -18.86 -0.76 -0.72
N GLY A 123 -19.77 -0.21 -1.54
CA GLY A 123 -21.19 -0.48 -1.47
C GLY A 123 -21.60 -1.96 -1.51
N PRO A 124 -21.06 -2.81 -2.42
CA PRO A 124 -21.28 -4.25 -2.40
C PRO A 124 -20.73 -4.93 -1.14
N ARG A 125 -19.55 -4.53 -0.68
CA ARG A 125 -18.86 -5.09 0.48
C ARG A 125 -19.60 -4.79 1.80
N ALA A 126 -20.10 -3.58 1.97
CA ALA A 126 -20.87 -3.18 3.13
C ALA A 126 -22.23 -3.90 3.26
N ARG A 127 -22.69 -4.58 2.21
CA ARG A 127 -23.89 -5.43 2.28
C ARG A 127 -23.57 -6.86 2.73
N ASP A 128 -22.31 -7.23 2.67
CA ASP A 128 -21.82 -8.49 3.20
C ASP A 128 -21.48 -8.27 4.69
N GLU A 129 -22.23 -8.92 5.60
CA GLU A 129 -22.14 -8.73 7.07
C GLU A 129 -20.75 -9.05 7.66
N SER A 130 -19.80 -9.50 6.84
CA SER A 130 -18.46 -9.89 7.27
C SER A 130 -17.36 -8.91 6.93
N SER A 131 -17.67 -7.76 6.31
CA SER A 131 -16.66 -6.82 5.79
C SER A 131 -16.65 -5.51 6.57
N ASP A 132 -15.67 -5.35 7.45
CA ASP A 132 -15.34 -4.08 8.11
C ASP A 132 -14.15 -3.44 7.37
N VAL A 133 -14.31 -2.17 6.97
CA VAL A 133 -13.27 -1.42 6.23
C VAL A 133 -12.90 -0.15 6.97
N VAL A 134 -11.60 0.03 7.18
CA VAL A 134 -11.02 1.26 7.75
C VAL A 134 -10.40 2.10 6.63
N PHE A 135 -10.82 3.35 6.50
CA PHE A 135 -10.12 4.33 5.66
C PHE A 135 -9.09 5.07 6.51
N ALA A 136 -7.81 4.79 6.26
CA ALA A 136 -6.69 5.44 6.92
C ALA A 136 -6.11 6.57 6.05
N THR A 137 -5.84 7.73 6.65
CA THR A 137 -5.32 8.91 5.96
C THR A 137 -4.16 9.50 6.74
N GLY A 138 -2.95 9.15 6.33
CA GLY A 138 -1.72 9.59 6.99
C GLY A 138 -1.51 9.05 8.41
N PRO A 139 -0.48 9.55 9.11
CA PRO A 139 -0.18 9.18 10.49
C PRO A 139 -1.21 9.71 11.47
N SER A 140 -1.28 9.10 12.67
CA SER A 140 -2.21 9.54 13.71
C SER A 140 -1.81 10.89 14.30
N ALA A 141 -2.68 11.88 14.19
CA ALA A 141 -2.46 13.22 14.76
C ALA A 141 -2.37 13.23 16.30
N THR A 142 -2.88 12.19 16.98
CA THR A 142 -2.85 12.06 18.44
C THR A 142 -1.54 11.43 18.93
N ALA A 143 -0.79 10.76 18.07
CA ALA A 143 0.51 10.19 18.41
C ALA A 143 1.58 11.26 18.73
N ASP A 144 1.39 12.46 18.21
CA ASP A 144 2.35 13.58 18.31
C ASP A 144 2.18 14.43 19.59
N MET A 145 1.13 14.18 20.35
CA MET A 145 0.86 14.92 21.61
C MET A 145 1.62 14.30 22.78
N GLY A 146 2.93 14.26 22.76
CA GLY A 146 3.96 13.96 23.79
C GLY A 146 3.58 13.64 25.25
N GLY A 147 2.37 13.27 25.53
CA GLY A 147 1.83 12.85 26.81
C GLY A 147 1.07 11.54 26.69
N LEU A 148 1.17 10.70 27.72
CA LEU A 148 0.42 9.46 27.87
C LEU A 148 -1.09 9.70 27.70
N VAL A 149 -1.58 9.75 26.48
CA VAL A 149 -3.03 9.67 26.23
C VAL A 149 -3.36 8.18 26.12
N HIS A 150 -3.87 7.63 27.20
CA HIS A 150 -4.47 6.29 27.19
C HIS A 150 -5.59 6.27 26.16
N GLY A 151 -5.40 5.49 25.08
CA GLY A 151 -6.40 5.31 24.02
C GLY A 151 -6.12 6.04 22.70
N ALA A 152 -4.94 6.63 22.50
CA ALA A 152 -4.52 7.07 21.18
C ALA A 152 -4.17 5.83 20.34
N HIS A 153 -4.97 5.57 19.31
CA HIS A 153 -4.75 4.48 18.37
C HIS A 153 -4.26 5.04 17.04
N GLY A 154 -3.31 4.37 16.43
CA GLY A 154 -2.79 4.66 15.12
C GLY A 154 -1.29 4.93 15.11
N PRO A 155 -0.63 4.66 13.96
CA PRO A 155 0.81 4.77 13.81
C PRO A 155 1.28 6.23 13.82
N LYS A 156 2.47 6.46 14.36
CA LYS A 156 3.17 7.75 14.32
C LYS A 156 3.74 8.03 12.94
N GLU A 157 4.11 6.97 12.23
CA GLU A 157 4.69 7.01 10.91
C GLU A 157 3.93 6.08 9.96
N VAL A 158 3.73 6.54 8.74
CA VAL A 158 3.14 5.75 7.66
C VAL A 158 4.06 5.75 6.45
N HIS A 159 4.25 4.59 5.86
CA HIS A 159 4.98 4.40 4.63
C HIS A 159 4.13 3.61 3.64
N VAL A 160 4.01 4.08 2.41
CA VAL A 160 3.29 3.39 1.34
C VAL A 160 4.28 2.75 0.37
N VAL A 161 4.18 1.45 0.18
CA VAL A 161 4.84 0.70 -0.89
C VAL A 161 3.83 0.60 -2.04
N LEU A 162 4.05 1.38 -3.09
CA LEU A 162 3.18 1.41 -4.25
C LEU A 162 3.71 0.46 -5.33
N LEU A 163 3.00 -0.64 -5.54
CA LEU A 163 3.37 -1.68 -6.49
C LEU A 163 2.76 -1.38 -7.87
N ARG A 164 3.63 -1.29 -8.86
CA ARG A 164 3.23 -1.18 -10.27
C ARG A 164 3.01 -2.57 -10.85
N ASP A 165 1.98 -2.71 -11.67
CA ASP A 165 1.88 -3.88 -12.52
C ASP A 165 3.09 -3.90 -13.47
N GLU A 166 3.66 -5.07 -13.67
CA GLU A 166 4.74 -5.24 -14.65
C GLU A 166 4.14 -4.88 -16.02
N GLU A 167 4.64 -3.81 -16.62
CA GLU A 167 4.36 -3.58 -18.03
C GLU A 167 4.87 -4.81 -18.75
N ALA A 168 4.01 -5.46 -19.51
CA ALA A 168 4.47 -6.45 -20.46
C ALA A 168 5.44 -5.74 -21.38
N ASP A 169 6.73 -5.95 -21.15
CA ASP A 169 7.79 -5.56 -22.07
C ASP A 169 7.58 -6.35 -23.38
N GLY A 170 6.63 -5.86 -24.17
CA GLY A 170 6.21 -6.40 -25.44
C GLY A 170 6.45 -5.37 -26.52
N ASP A 171 7.55 -5.57 -27.22
CA ASP A 171 7.70 -5.19 -28.61
C ASP A 171 7.99 -3.70 -28.95
N ALA A 172 9.20 -3.27 -28.60
CA ALA A 172 9.84 -2.15 -29.29
C ALA A 172 11.23 -2.55 -29.78
N ALA A 173 11.34 -3.72 -30.45
CA ALA A 173 12.56 -4.10 -31.14
C ALA A 173 12.21 -4.80 -32.45
N GLY A 174 12.18 -4.05 -33.55
CA GLY A 174 12.29 -4.71 -34.84
C GLY A 174 11.45 -4.20 -35.99
N GLU A 175 11.59 -2.95 -36.37
CA GLU A 175 11.46 -2.60 -37.79
C GLU A 175 12.56 -1.60 -38.16
N SER A 176 13.78 -2.10 -38.16
CA SER A 176 14.86 -1.46 -38.90
C SER A 176 14.84 -2.02 -40.30
N GLY A 177 14.51 -1.14 -41.22
CA GLY A 177 14.39 -1.35 -42.63
C GLY A 177 15.46 -2.16 -43.30
N ALA A 178 15.04 -2.90 -44.26
CA ALA A 178 15.88 -3.33 -45.36
C ALA A 178 15.46 -2.53 -46.61
N ASP A 179 16.16 -1.43 -46.85
CA ASP A 179 16.32 -0.87 -48.16
C ASP A 179 16.99 -1.91 -49.08
N GLY A 180 16.25 -2.41 -49.99
CA GLY A 180 16.73 -3.19 -51.10
C GLY A 180 16.78 -2.31 -52.33
N ASP A 181 17.91 -1.67 -52.55
CA ASP A 181 18.34 -1.13 -53.83
C ASP A 181 18.36 -2.24 -54.89
N ALA A 182 17.70 -2.05 -56.00
CA ALA A 182 17.93 -2.74 -57.24
C ALA A 182 17.72 -1.78 -58.39
N ALA A 183 18.82 -1.17 -58.76
CA ALA A 183 19.02 -0.60 -60.08
C ALA A 183 19.19 -1.72 -61.14
N GLY A 184 18.77 -1.45 -62.35
CA GLY A 184 19.30 -2.17 -63.48
C GLY A 184 18.38 -2.39 -64.67
N GLU A 185 18.61 -1.56 -65.69
CA GLU A 185 18.39 -1.71 -67.15
C GLU A 185 16.99 -1.82 -67.71
#